data_e7acff1c4c2cd0ca0c374c2eae27c27e
#
_entry.id   e7acff1c4c2cd0ca0c374c2eae27c27e
#
_cell.length_a   1.000
_cell.length_b   1.000
_cell.length_c   1.000
_cell.angle_alpha   90.00
_cell.angle_beta   90.00
_cell.angle_gamma   90.00
#
_symmetry.space_group_name_H-M   'P 1'
#
loop_
_entity.id
_entity.type
_entity.pdbx_description
1 polymer ?
#
loop_
_entity_poly.entity_id
_entity_poly.type
_entity_poly.pdbx_seq_one_letter_code
_entity_poly.pdbx_strand_id
1 'polypeptide(L)'
;MISLTELLPINERNMEKEKFLNEIAVRKTPKKFKDIFNALPSDLRKRVFNLKKYDQRRDKHPEGNVLKHTIAVTNRALKTGDIDFAIAALFHDIGKDETAGIHPKKGHITHWGHEHVSAKLVKKYAKWIKSMGGNPVDIYYIVKQHMRFKSFDKMKWEKQEKMKKFRAFGKLKKFSTTMDKGGRR
;
A
#
# COMPACT_ATOMS: atom_id res chain seq x y z
N MET A 1 -3.04 25.02 24.82
CA MET A 1 -2.58 23.91 25.70
C MET A 1 -1.12 23.65 25.36
N ILE A 2 -0.22 24.02 26.30
CA ILE A 2 1.22 23.76 26.16
C ILE A 2 1.41 22.25 26.35
N SER A 3 2.15 21.60 25.45
CA SER A 3 2.47 20.17 25.54
C SER A 3 3.37 19.93 26.77
N LEU A 4 3.19 18.80 27.47
CA LEU A 4 4.05 18.38 28.57
C LEU A 4 5.54 18.38 28.20
N THR A 5 5.88 18.13 26.95
CA THR A 5 7.25 18.18 26.40
C THR A 5 7.81 19.60 26.31
N GLU A 6 6.98 20.65 26.27
CA GLU A 6 7.45 22.04 26.22
C GLU A 6 7.87 22.58 27.61
N LEU A 7 7.56 21.85 28.68
CA LEU A 7 7.91 22.20 30.05
C LEU A 7 9.27 21.61 30.50
N LEU A 8 9.86 20.75 29.72
CA LEU A 8 11.16 20.13 30.06
C LEU A 8 12.34 21.06 29.70
N PRO A 9 13.45 20.98 30.44
CA PRO A 9 14.71 21.63 30.07
C PRO A 9 15.19 21.22 28.65
N ILE A 10 15.87 22.14 27.96
CA ILE A 10 16.32 21.94 26.56
C ILE A 10 17.10 20.63 26.39
N ASN A 11 17.93 20.26 27.37
CA ASN A 11 18.71 19.01 27.33
C ASN A 11 17.83 17.76 27.43
N GLU A 12 16.78 17.78 28.24
CA GLU A 12 15.85 16.64 28.36
C GLU A 12 14.96 16.51 27.12
N ARG A 13 14.53 17.63 26.52
CA ARG A 13 13.82 17.62 25.23
C ARG A 13 14.67 17.01 24.10
N ASN A 14 15.96 17.31 24.08
CA ASN A 14 16.89 16.76 23.09
C ASN A 14 17.12 15.25 23.35
N MET A 15 17.26 14.82 24.60
CA MET A 15 17.38 13.41 24.96
C MET A 15 16.12 12.62 24.65
N GLU A 16 14.93 13.13 24.93
CA GLU A 16 13.66 12.49 24.56
C GLU A 16 13.50 12.40 23.04
N LYS A 17 13.88 13.47 22.32
CA LYS A 17 13.88 13.49 20.87
C LYS A 17 14.86 12.51 20.26
N GLU A 18 16.07 12.40 20.80
CA GLU A 18 17.05 11.38 20.40
C GLU A 18 16.61 9.97 20.75
N LYS A 19 16.03 9.76 21.94
CA LYS A 19 15.46 8.47 22.34
C LYS A 19 14.31 8.07 21.41
N PHE A 20 13.42 8.99 21.08
CA PHE A 20 12.33 8.79 20.13
C PHE A 20 12.84 8.53 18.70
N LEU A 21 13.88 9.26 18.26
CA LEU A 21 14.53 9.03 16.95
C LEU A 21 15.28 7.70 16.93
N ASN A 22 15.92 7.28 18.02
CA ASN A 22 16.57 5.99 18.16
C ASN A 22 15.54 4.85 18.25
N GLU A 23 14.41 5.03 18.92
CA GLU A 23 13.30 4.06 18.92
C GLU A 23 12.67 3.91 17.53
N ILE A 24 12.64 4.99 16.74
CA ILE A 24 12.23 4.93 15.32
C ILE A 24 13.30 4.25 14.46
N ALA A 25 14.58 4.53 14.68
CA ALA A 25 15.70 3.95 13.93
C ALA A 25 15.93 2.46 14.26
N VAL A 26 15.58 2.03 15.48
CA VAL A 26 15.66 0.61 15.92
C VAL A 26 14.48 -0.22 15.43
N ARG A 27 13.44 0.38 14.82
CA ARG A 27 12.43 -0.40 14.10
C ARG A 27 13.12 -1.04 12.91
N LYS A 28 13.59 -2.30 13.10
CA LYS A 28 14.19 -3.12 12.03
C LYS A 28 13.40 -2.92 10.75
N THR A 29 14.06 -2.42 9.71
CA THR A 29 13.44 -2.29 8.37
C THR A 29 12.74 -3.61 8.04
N PRO A 30 11.44 -3.61 7.74
CA PRO A 30 10.70 -4.84 7.47
C PRO A 30 11.38 -5.59 6.31
N LYS A 31 11.66 -6.87 6.50
CA LYS A 31 12.29 -7.74 5.48
C LYS A 31 11.30 -8.68 4.81
N LYS A 32 10.20 -8.99 5.50
CA LYS A 32 9.16 -9.91 5.06
C LYS A 32 7.78 -9.32 5.33
N PHE A 33 6.79 -9.77 4.57
CA PHE A 33 5.38 -9.42 4.81
C PHE A 33 4.97 -9.54 6.28
N LYS A 34 5.39 -10.60 6.97
CA LYS A 34 5.07 -10.83 8.38
C LYS A 34 5.48 -9.67 9.30
N ASP A 35 6.58 -9.00 8.99
CA ASP A 35 7.09 -7.90 9.81
C ASP A 35 6.14 -6.69 9.74
N ILE A 36 5.68 -6.34 8.51
CA ILE A 36 4.67 -5.29 8.32
C ILE A 36 3.32 -5.73 8.91
N PHE A 37 2.91 -6.98 8.66
CA PHE A 37 1.63 -7.51 9.13
C PHE A 37 1.50 -7.44 10.65
N ASN A 38 2.57 -7.79 11.39
CA ASN A 38 2.58 -7.71 12.85
C ASN A 38 2.53 -6.26 13.39
N ALA A 39 3.04 -5.29 12.63
CA ALA A 39 3.00 -3.87 12.98
C ALA A 39 1.66 -3.18 12.63
N LEU A 40 0.73 -3.88 11.96
CA LEU A 40 -0.57 -3.30 11.60
C LEU A 40 -1.44 -3.03 12.83
N PRO A 41 -2.24 -1.94 12.82
CA PRO A 41 -3.38 -1.78 13.72
C PRO A 41 -4.28 -3.02 13.69
N SER A 42 -4.89 -3.36 14.82
CA SER A 42 -5.63 -4.63 14.98
C SER A 42 -6.78 -4.79 13.98
N ASP A 43 -7.54 -3.72 13.72
CA ASP A 43 -8.64 -3.70 12.76
C ASP A 43 -8.14 -3.89 11.32
N LEU A 44 -7.04 -3.23 10.95
CA LEU A 44 -6.42 -3.39 9.64
C LEU A 44 -5.80 -4.78 9.47
N ARG A 45 -5.17 -5.33 10.52
CA ARG A 45 -4.63 -6.69 10.52
C ARG A 45 -5.72 -7.73 10.27
N LYS A 46 -6.85 -7.61 10.98
CA LYS A 46 -8.02 -8.47 10.79
C LYS A 46 -8.55 -8.38 9.34
N ARG A 47 -8.63 -7.18 8.79
CA ARG A 47 -9.05 -6.94 7.41
C ARG A 47 -8.11 -7.61 6.40
N VAL A 48 -6.81 -7.39 6.52
CA VAL A 48 -5.79 -8.03 5.65
C VAL A 48 -5.87 -9.55 5.74
N PHE A 49 -6.00 -10.12 6.93
CA PHE A 49 -6.14 -11.57 7.11
C PHE A 49 -7.40 -12.13 6.41
N ASN A 50 -8.50 -11.39 6.42
CA ASN A 50 -9.75 -11.81 5.78
C ASN A 50 -9.69 -11.79 4.25
N LEU A 51 -8.68 -11.17 3.62
CA LEU A 51 -8.49 -11.20 2.17
C LEU A 51 -8.32 -12.62 1.61
N LYS A 52 -7.99 -13.61 2.44
CA LYS A 52 -7.96 -15.02 2.07
C LYS A 52 -9.30 -15.59 1.60
N LYS A 53 -10.41 -14.94 1.96
CA LYS A 53 -11.78 -15.34 1.60
C LYS A 53 -12.17 -14.93 0.19
N TYR A 54 -11.39 -14.07 -0.46
CA TYR A 54 -11.71 -13.48 -1.75
C TYR A 54 -10.83 -14.10 -2.83
N ASP A 55 -11.44 -14.94 -3.65
CA ASP A 55 -10.76 -15.56 -4.78
C ASP A 55 -10.54 -14.56 -5.91
N GLN A 56 -9.54 -14.85 -6.73
CA GLN A 56 -9.20 -14.08 -7.92
C GLN A 56 -9.20 -15.00 -9.14
N ARG A 57 -9.38 -14.41 -10.29
CA ARG A 57 -9.24 -15.13 -11.56
C ARG A 57 -7.84 -15.71 -11.68
N ARG A 58 -7.73 -17.04 -11.76
CA ARG A 58 -6.44 -17.76 -11.80
C ARG A 58 -5.62 -17.46 -13.06
N ASP A 59 -6.29 -17.13 -14.19
CA ASP A 59 -5.64 -16.70 -15.43
C ASP A 59 -4.90 -15.35 -15.31
N LYS A 60 -5.24 -14.54 -14.31
CA LYS A 60 -4.61 -13.25 -14.01
C LYS A 60 -3.77 -13.29 -12.73
N HIS A 61 -4.17 -14.09 -11.76
CA HIS A 61 -3.59 -14.21 -10.44
C HIS A 61 -3.45 -15.68 -10.06
N PRO A 62 -2.37 -16.36 -10.52
CA PRO A 62 -2.16 -17.78 -10.25
C PRO A 62 -2.04 -18.11 -8.76
N GLU A 63 -1.79 -17.12 -7.91
CA GLU A 63 -1.78 -17.24 -6.46
C GLU A 63 -3.13 -17.68 -5.88
N GLY A 64 -4.23 -17.46 -6.61
CA GLY A 64 -5.58 -17.91 -6.31
C GLY A 64 -6.43 -16.96 -5.49
N ASN A 65 -5.95 -16.39 -4.39
CA ASN A 65 -6.72 -15.43 -3.58
C ASN A 65 -5.98 -14.12 -3.31
N VAL A 66 -6.74 -13.10 -2.88
CA VAL A 66 -6.23 -11.74 -2.68
C VAL A 66 -5.11 -11.70 -1.65
N LEU A 67 -5.19 -12.45 -0.53
CA LEU A 67 -4.15 -12.44 0.49
C LEU A 67 -2.82 -12.98 -0.05
N LYS A 68 -2.84 -14.10 -0.75
CA LYS A 68 -1.61 -14.69 -1.34
C LYS A 68 -0.97 -13.73 -2.33
N HIS A 69 -1.78 -13.08 -3.17
CA HIS A 69 -1.30 -12.03 -4.09
C HIS A 69 -0.68 -10.87 -3.32
N THR A 70 -1.38 -10.33 -2.31
CA THR A 70 -0.87 -9.24 -1.45
C THR A 70 0.48 -9.60 -0.81
N ILE A 71 0.61 -10.82 -0.26
CA ILE A 71 1.87 -11.31 0.32
C ILE A 71 2.99 -11.32 -0.73
N ALA A 72 2.72 -11.86 -1.91
CA ALA A 72 3.71 -11.97 -2.99
C ALA A 72 4.18 -10.58 -3.46
N VAL A 73 3.24 -9.64 -3.70
CA VAL A 73 3.55 -8.27 -4.14
C VAL A 73 4.32 -7.52 -3.05
N THR A 74 3.91 -7.63 -1.77
CA THR A 74 4.59 -6.98 -0.64
C THR A 74 6.02 -7.51 -0.48
N ASN A 75 6.23 -8.82 -0.56
CA ASN A 75 7.58 -9.38 -0.47
C ASN A 75 8.50 -8.94 -1.63
N ARG A 76 7.95 -8.78 -2.85
CA ARG A 76 8.71 -8.19 -3.98
C ARG A 76 9.05 -6.73 -3.72
N ALA A 77 8.10 -5.96 -3.18
CA ALA A 77 8.27 -4.56 -2.87
C ALA A 77 9.34 -4.33 -1.78
N LEU A 78 9.36 -5.16 -0.75
CA LEU A 78 10.35 -5.11 0.34
C LEU A 78 11.80 -5.28 -0.16
N LYS A 79 12.02 -6.05 -1.23
CA LYS A 79 13.36 -6.21 -1.83
C LYS A 79 13.93 -4.90 -2.40
N THR A 80 13.10 -3.87 -2.60
CA THR A 80 13.56 -2.56 -3.10
C THR A 80 14.18 -1.68 -2.02
N GLY A 81 13.97 -1.99 -0.74
CA GLY A 81 14.34 -1.14 0.40
C GLY A 81 13.46 0.10 0.59
N ASP A 82 12.52 0.38 -0.32
CA ASP A 82 11.61 1.53 -0.21
C ASP A 82 10.30 1.11 0.47
N ILE A 83 10.05 1.63 1.66
CA ILE A 83 8.89 1.31 2.48
C ILE A 83 7.58 1.73 1.82
N ASP A 84 7.58 2.78 0.99
CA ASP A 84 6.39 3.22 0.26
C ASP A 84 5.86 2.13 -0.67
N PHE A 85 6.76 1.40 -1.35
CA PHE A 85 6.36 0.28 -2.19
C PHE A 85 5.76 -0.86 -1.39
N ALA A 86 6.34 -1.18 -0.24
CA ALA A 86 5.86 -2.27 0.60
C ALA A 86 4.46 -1.97 1.17
N ILE A 87 4.25 -0.73 1.63
CA ILE A 87 2.94 -0.28 2.12
C ILE A 87 1.94 -0.14 0.96
N ALA A 88 2.35 0.40 -0.19
CA ALA A 88 1.48 0.43 -1.38
C ALA A 88 1.04 -0.98 -1.80
N ALA A 89 1.96 -1.95 -1.76
CA ALA A 89 1.67 -3.36 -2.04
C ALA A 89 0.66 -3.97 -1.05
N LEU A 90 0.78 -3.63 0.23
CA LEU A 90 -0.19 -4.07 1.24
C LEU A 90 -1.60 -3.49 0.97
N PHE A 91 -1.67 -2.23 0.53
CA PHE A 91 -2.94 -1.52 0.40
C PHE A 91 -3.59 -1.61 -0.98
N HIS A 92 -2.86 -1.93 -2.07
CA HIS A 92 -3.39 -1.76 -3.43
C HIS A 92 -4.70 -2.54 -3.68
N ASP A 93 -4.79 -3.73 -3.15
CA ASP A 93 -5.90 -4.66 -3.35
C ASP A 93 -6.80 -4.85 -2.11
N ILE A 94 -6.54 -4.13 -1.01
CA ILE A 94 -7.26 -4.35 0.25
C ILE A 94 -8.76 -4.04 0.16
N GLY A 95 -9.16 -3.17 -0.77
CA GLY A 95 -10.57 -2.82 -1.02
C GLY A 95 -11.37 -3.88 -1.78
N LYS A 96 -10.75 -4.99 -2.18
CA LYS A 96 -11.43 -6.09 -2.87
C LYS A 96 -12.45 -6.79 -2.00
N ASP A 97 -12.32 -6.70 -0.67
CA ASP A 97 -13.30 -7.24 0.28
C ASP A 97 -14.67 -6.54 0.21
N GLU A 98 -14.69 -5.22 -0.05
CA GLU A 98 -15.93 -4.45 -0.19
C GLU A 98 -16.48 -4.41 -1.63
N THR A 99 -15.68 -4.84 -2.61
CA THR A 99 -16.04 -4.71 -4.04
C THR A 99 -16.15 -6.05 -4.77
N ALA A 100 -16.13 -7.16 -4.00
CA ALA A 100 -16.31 -8.49 -4.56
C ALA A 100 -17.69 -8.63 -5.21
N GLY A 101 -17.73 -9.14 -6.43
CA GLY A 101 -18.97 -9.35 -7.17
C GLY A 101 -18.77 -10.24 -8.40
N ILE A 102 -19.84 -10.47 -9.13
CA ILE A 102 -19.81 -11.22 -10.38
C ILE A 102 -20.03 -10.26 -11.55
N HIS A 103 -19.23 -10.38 -12.58
CA HIS A 103 -19.37 -9.57 -13.80
C HIS A 103 -20.71 -9.91 -14.51
N PRO A 104 -21.64 -8.94 -14.70
CA PRO A 104 -23.03 -9.23 -15.09
C PRO A 104 -23.15 -9.94 -16.45
N LYS A 105 -22.22 -9.67 -17.38
CA LYS A 105 -22.27 -10.28 -18.73
C LYS A 105 -21.36 -11.51 -18.87
N LYS A 106 -20.31 -11.65 -18.06
CA LYS A 106 -19.26 -12.66 -18.26
C LYS A 106 -19.23 -13.74 -17.16
N GLY A 107 -20.03 -13.57 -16.09
CA GLY A 107 -20.15 -14.56 -15.01
C GLY A 107 -18.89 -14.81 -14.18
N HIS A 108 -17.81 -14.06 -14.39
CA HIS A 108 -16.58 -14.24 -13.61
C HIS A 108 -16.48 -13.27 -12.42
N ILE A 109 -15.66 -13.63 -11.45
CA ILE A 109 -15.38 -12.79 -10.28
C ILE A 109 -14.78 -11.45 -10.73
N THR A 110 -15.28 -10.36 -10.15
CA THR A 110 -14.78 -9.00 -10.38
C THR A 110 -14.70 -8.23 -9.06
N HIS A 111 -13.89 -7.18 -9.02
CA HIS A 111 -13.68 -6.28 -7.89
C HIS A 111 -13.61 -4.82 -8.37
N TRP A 112 -14.62 -4.37 -9.11
CA TRP A 112 -14.62 -3.04 -9.69
C TRP A 112 -14.57 -1.95 -8.63
N GLY A 113 -13.67 -0.98 -8.83
CA GLY A 113 -13.53 0.18 -7.95
C GLY A 113 -12.77 -0.08 -6.65
N HIS A 114 -12.17 -1.28 -6.47
CA HIS A 114 -11.40 -1.57 -5.26
C HIS A 114 -10.26 -0.57 -5.01
N GLU A 115 -9.69 0.01 -6.05
CA GLU A 115 -8.64 1.03 -5.93
C GLU A 115 -9.15 2.30 -5.24
N HIS A 116 -10.44 2.59 -5.32
CA HIS A 116 -11.05 3.72 -4.64
C HIS A 116 -11.23 3.45 -3.14
N VAL A 117 -11.69 2.25 -2.79
CA VAL A 117 -11.81 1.79 -1.40
C VAL A 117 -10.43 1.70 -0.77
N SER A 118 -9.49 1.07 -1.44
CA SER A 118 -8.09 0.96 -1.02
C SER A 118 -7.47 2.33 -0.72
N ALA A 119 -7.66 3.31 -1.62
CA ALA A 119 -7.15 4.66 -1.45
C ALA A 119 -7.79 5.41 -0.25
N LYS A 120 -9.09 5.17 0.04
CA LYS A 120 -9.74 5.71 1.26
C LYS A 120 -9.06 5.14 2.52
N LEU A 121 -8.71 3.86 2.51
CA LEU A 121 -8.01 3.23 3.63
C LEU A 121 -6.60 3.79 3.83
N VAL A 122 -5.86 4.10 2.76
CA VAL A 122 -4.56 4.79 2.88
C VAL A 122 -4.74 6.11 3.65
N LYS A 123 -5.78 6.90 3.34
CA LYS A 123 -6.08 8.13 4.08
C LYS A 123 -6.42 7.86 5.55
N LYS A 124 -7.28 6.86 5.82
CA LYS A 124 -7.66 6.46 7.19
C LYS A 124 -6.43 6.13 8.04
N TYR A 125 -5.48 5.39 7.48
CA TYR A 125 -4.28 4.93 8.19
C TYR A 125 -3.03 5.79 7.97
N ALA A 126 -3.19 7.05 7.54
CA ALA A 126 -2.06 7.93 7.22
C ALA A 126 -1.10 8.15 8.41
N LYS A 127 -1.61 8.22 9.66
CA LYS A 127 -0.78 8.34 10.86
C LYS A 127 0.11 7.11 11.06
N TRP A 128 -0.46 5.90 10.92
CA TRP A 128 0.31 4.66 10.98
C TRP A 128 1.34 4.57 9.85
N ILE A 129 0.97 4.92 8.62
CA ILE A 129 1.89 4.95 7.48
C ILE A 129 3.10 5.84 7.76
N LYS A 130 2.88 7.04 8.30
CA LYS A 130 3.97 7.96 8.70
C LYS A 130 4.84 7.34 9.80
N SER A 131 4.26 6.68 10.80
CA SER A 131 5.02 6.03 11.87
C SER A 131 5.88 4.86 11.38
N MET A 132 5.53 4.28 10.22
CA MET A 132 6.34 3.27 9.52
C MET A 132 7.43 3.88 8.61
N GLY A 133 7.54 5.20 8.53
CA GLY A 133 8.46 5.92 7.65
C GLY A 133 7.96 6.10 6.21
N GLY A 134 6.70 5.76 5.92
CA GLY A 134 6.11 5.89 4.59
C GLY A 134 5.51 7.28 4.32
N ASN A 135 5.38 7.63 3.03
CA ASN A 135 4.73 8.85 2.57
C ASN A 135 3.27 8.56 2.15
N PRO A 136 2.25 8.95 2.95
CA PRO A 136 0.85 8.64 2.65
C PRO A 136 0.36 9.23 1.32
N VAL A 137 0.92 10.35 0.86
CA VAL A 137 0.52 11.02 -0.39
C VAL A 137 0.98 10.21 -1.60
N ASP A 138 2.23 9.76 -1.59
CA ASP A 138 2.80 8.96 -2.66
C ASP A 138 2.15 7.57 -2.71
N ILE A 139 1.96 6.94 -1.53
CA ILE A 139 1.27 5.65 -1.40
C ILE A 139 -0.19 5.76 -1.89
N TYR A 140 -0.91 6.81 -1.48
CA TYR A 140 -2.26 7.07 -1.96
C TYR A 140 -2.31 7.13 -3.50
N TYR A 141 -1.38 7.85 -4.10
CA TYR A 141 -1.32 7.99 -5.56
C TYR A 141 -1.08 6.63 -6.24
N ILE A 142 -0.12 5.86 -5.75
CA ILE A 142 0.18 4.51 -6.28
C ILE A 142 -1.07 3.64 -6.19
N VAL A 143 -1.67 3.53 -5.01
CA VAL A 143 -2.85 2.70 -4.75
C VAL A 143 -4.06 3.13 -5.58
N LYS A 144 -4.32 4.45 -5.68
CA LYS A 144 -5.44 5.00 -6.45
C LYS A 144 -5.30 4.79 -7.94
N GLN A 145 -4.08 4.82 -8.48
CA GLN A 145 -3.84 4.85 -9.91
C GLN A 145 -3.37 3.49 -10.49
N HIS A 146 -3.08 2.47 -9.66
CA HIS A 146 -2.49 1.21 -10.13
C HIS A 146 -3.34 0.51 -11.20
N MET A 147 -4.67 0.50 -11.05
CA MET A 147 -5.56 -0.07 -12.07
C MET A 147 -5.59 0.75 -13.34
N ARG A 148 -5.63 2.08 -13.21
CA ARG A 148 -5.64 2.98 -14.35
C ARG A 148 -4.32 2.92 -15.13
N PHE A 149 -3.20 2.74 -14.43
CA PHE A 149 -1.88 2.59 -15.06
C PHE A 149 -1.78 1.34 -15.95
N LYS A 150 -2.54 0.26 -15.67
CA LYS A 150 -2.60 -0.94 -16.54
C LYS A 150 -3.07 -0.64 -17.97
N SER A 151 -3.75 0.48 -18.19
CA SER A 151 -4.22 0.96 -19.50
C SER A 151 -3.48 2.23 -19.96
N PHE A 152 -2.35 2.58 -19.33
CA PHE A 152 -1.67 3.85 -19.54
C PHE A 152 -1.37 4.13 -21.01
N ASP A 153 -0.78 3.16 -21.74
CA ASP A 153 -0.39 3.32 -23.15
C ASP A 153 -1.60 3.47 -24.10
N LYS A 154 -2.80 3.11 -23.64
CA LYS A 154 -4.06 3.24 -24.41
C LYS A 154 -4.83 4.50 -24.05
N MET A 155 -4.33 5.33 -23.15
CA MET A 155 -4.99 6.58 -22.76
C MET A 155 -4.72 7.68 -23.79
N LYS A 156 -5.67 8.64 -23.86
CA LYS A 156 -5.42 9.90 -24.56
C LYS A 156 -4.21 10.62 -23.96
N TRP A 157 -3.43 11.29 -24.81
CA TRP A 157 -2.18 11.94 -24.43
C TRP A 157 -2.35 12.91 -23.24
N GLU A 158 -3.40 13.71 -23.22
CA GLU A 158 -3.63 14.68 -22.12
C GLU A 158 -3.81 13.99 -20.76
N LYS A 159 -4.40 12.78 -20.74
CA LYS A 159 -4.56 11.99 -19.52
C LYS A 159 -3.25 11.37 -19.07
N GLN A 160 -2.40 10.94 -20.01
CA GLN A 160 -1.05 10.45 -19.71
C GLN A 160 -0.21 11.56 -19.10
N GLU A 161 -0.18 12.76 -19.72
CA GLU A 161 0.58 13.91 -19.24
C GLU A 161 0.10 14.36 -17.84
N LYS A 162 -1.21 14.37 -17.60
CA LYS A 162 -1.74 14.65 -16.25
C LYS A 162 -1.26 13.66 -15.19
N MET A 163 -1.12 12.38 -15.53
CA MET A 163 -0.57 11.39 -14.60
C MET A 163 0.93 11.59 -14.39
N LYS A 164 1.69 11.89 -15.45
CA LYS A 164 3.15 12.08 -15.39
C LYS A 164 3.55 13.28 -14.52
N LYS A 165 2.72 14.33 -14.45
CA LYS A 165 2.98 15.53 -13.64
C LYS A 165 3.04 15.27 -12.13
N PHE A 166 2.49 14.15 -11.65
CA PHE A 166 2.53 13.86 -10.23
C PHE A 166 3.91 13.28 -9.83
N ARG A 167 4.52 13.83 -8.77
CA ARG A 167 5.87 13.45 -8.30
C ARG A 167 6.09 11.95 -8.11
N ALA A 168 5.04 11.22 -7.67
CA ALA A 168 5.12 9.78 -7.46
C ALA A 168 4.84 8.96 -8.73
N PHE A 169 4.77 9.56 -9.93
CA PHE A 169 4.52 8.82 -11.18
C PHE A 169 5.60 7.77 -11.44
N GLY A 170 6.87 8.10 -11.21
CA GLY A 170 7.98 7.13 -11.34
C GLY A 170 7.81 5.92 -10.40
N LYS A 171 7.38 6.17 -9.16
CA LYS A 171 7.05 5.09 -8.21
C LYS A 171 5.86 4.26 -8.70
N LEU A 172 4.78 4.88 -9.19
CA LEU A 172 3.64 4.17 -9.75
C LEU A 172 4.04 3.28 -10.93
N LYS A 173 4.83 3.80 -11.87
CA LYS A 173 5.36 3.03 -13.01
C LYS A 173 6.14 1.83 -12.52
N LYS A 174 7.13 2.02 -11.65
CA LYS A 174 7.95 0.95 -11.09
C LYS A 174 7.10 -0.08 -10.35
N PHE A 175 6.16 0.35 -9.51
CA PHE A 175 5.23 -0.53 -8.80
C PHE A 175 4.46 -1.43 -9.76
N SER A 176 3.79 -0.85 -10.75
CA SER A 176 2.92 -1.57 -11.68
C SER A 176 3.65 -2.49 -12.64
N THR A 177 4.90 -2.14 -13.02
CA THR A 177 5.68 -2.94 -13.99
C THR A 177 6.53 -4.02 -13.33
N THR A 178 6.91 -3.88 -12.07
CA THR A 178 7.85 -4.80 -11.43
C THR A 178 7.27 -5.56 -10.24
N MET A 179 6.36 -4.96 -9.48
CA MET A 179 5.85 -5.55 -8.24
C MET A 179 4.48 -6.19 -8.41
N ASP A 180 3.51 -5.44 -8.98
CA ASP A 180 2.14 -5.91 -9.26
C ASP A 180 2.04 -6.54 -10.67
N LYS A 181 2.99 -7.40 -11.02
CA LYS A 181 3.00 -8.02 -12.37
C LYS A 181 1.86 -9.01 -12.61
N GLY A 182 1.06 -9.38 -11.61
CA GLY A 182 0.15 -10.53 -11.73
C GLY A 182 0.86 -11.68 -12.45
N GLY A 183 0.68 -12.91 -12.22
CA GLY A 183 1.47 -14.05 -12.75
C GLY A 183 1.91 -14.08 -14.22
N ARG A 184 2.14 -12.95 -14.86
CA ARG A 184 2.82 -12.86 -16.17
C ARG A 184 4.33 -13.02 -15.95
N ARG A 185 4.83 -14.18 -16.32
CA ARG A 185 6.25 -14.42 -16.54
C ARG A 185 6.72 -13.67 -17.78
#